data_f00f34c987c50b1b0a1b46d130cebc81
#
_entry.id   f00f34c987c50b1b0a1b46d130cebc81
#
_cell.length_a   1.000
_cell.length_b   1.000
_cell.length_c   1.000
_cell.angle_alpha   90.00
_cell.angle_beta   90.00
_cell.angle_gamma   90.00
#
_symmetry.space_group_name_H-M   'P 1'
#
loop_
_entity.id
_entity.type
_entity.pdbx_description
1 polymer ?
#
loop_
_entity_poly.entity_id
_entity_poly.type
_entity_poly.pdbx_seq_one_letter_code
_entity_poly.pdbx_strand_id
1 'polypeptide(L)'
;QEETQALDEVVVVGYGAERKPLMAGAVSGLKVNHKKDIQYEEETSMALDVEQSQGQMGYEFEIKVPYTIPSDNKPVVAEIGYYELPASYTYQSTPKIDKDAFLIAQVTDWEKLNLLEGEANVYFENTFIGKSIMNVTQQNDTLSFSLGRDKRIMIQRTKENEYTSRKFMGSNQTQSIAWKLSVRNTRPEPVTLTLYDQLPVSRNNNITVTAEEISGGSLDEAKGIITWQITLQPGEQRDLALRYKVKYPKGRNLIIE
;
A
#
# COMPACT_ATOMS: atom_id res chain seq x y z
N GLN A 1 -17.05 -17.94 17.47
CA GLN A 1 -17.79 -16.90 16.72
C GLN A 1 -16.87 -15.70 16.68
N GLU A 2 -16.19 -15.56 15.53
CA GLU A 2 -15.34 -14.42 15.22
C GLU A 2 -16.27 -13.31 14.72
N GLU A 3 -16.41 -12.25 15.49
CA GLU A 3 -16.99 -11.00 15.01
C GLU A 3 -15.93 -10.28 14.17
N THR A 4 -16.07 -10.40 12.87
CA THR A 4 -15.39 -9.56 11.91
C THR A 4 -16.03 -8.17 11.98
N GLN A 5 -15.40 -7.22 12.65
CA GLN A 5 -15.82 -5.83 12.56
C GLN A 5 -15.52 -5.34 11.15
N ALA A 6 -16.59 -5.14 10.39
CA ALA A 6 -16.55 -4.45 9.12
C ALA A 6 -16.20 -2.98 9.40
N LEU A 7 -15.03 -2.55 8.93
CA LEU A 7 -14.69 -1.14 8.83
C LEU A 7 -15.41 -0.58 7.60
N ASP A 8 -16.21 0.45 7.82
CA ASP A 8 -17.04 1.07 6.81
C ASP A 8 -16.21 1.71 5.68
N GLU A 9 -16.53 1.31 4.47
CA GLU A 9 -16.50 1.97 3.18
C GLU A 9 -15.21 2.64 2.67
N VAL A 10 -14.62 2.05 1.62
CA VAL A 10 -13.66 2.70 0.72
C VAL A 10 -14.41 3.18 -0.52
N VAL A 11 -14.50 4.48 -0.71
CA VAL A 11 -15.03 5.07 -1.94
C VAL A 11 -13.86 5.38 -2.89
N VAL A 12 -13.80 4.70 -4.02
CA VAL A 12 -12.87 5.00 -5.11
C VAL A 12 -13.62 5.82 -6.14
N VAL A 13 -13.34 7.14 -6.20
CA VAL A 13 -13.94 8.03 -7.21
C VAL A 13 -12.92 8.29 -8.30
N GLY A 14 -13.19 7.83 -9.50
CA GLY A 14 -12.36 8.06 -10.68
C GLY A 14 -12.57 9.43 -11.32
N TYR A 15 -11.48 10.05 -11.77
CA TYR A 15 -11.37 11.22 -12.66
C TYR A 15 -11.97 12.57 -12.20
N GLY A 16 -11.12 13.45 -11.66
CA GLY A 16 -11.47 14.84 -11.41
C GLY A 16 -10.27 15.77 -11.37
N ALA A 17 -10.31 16.86 -12.11
CA ALA A 17 -9.28 17.88 -12.17
C ALA A 17 -9.13 18.66 -10.86
N GLU A 18 -7.89 19.08 -10.55
CA GLU A 18 -7.48 19.84 -9.38
C GLU A 18 -8.31 21.11 -9.15
N ARG A 19 -8.85 21.28 -7.95
CA ARG A 19 -9.23 22.58 -7.42
C ARG A 19 -8.06 23.18 -6.63
N LYS A 20 -7.49 24.27 -7.11
CA LYS A 20 -6.56 25.10 -6.32
C LYS A 20 -7.31 25.71 -5.13
N PRO A 21 -6.79 25.67 -3.90
CA PRO A 21 -7.39 26.36 -2.77
C PRO A 21 -7.14 27.86 -2.88
N LEU A 22 -8.20 28.65 -2.86
CA LEU A 22 -8.14 30.09 -2.64
C LEU A 22 -7.77 30.35 -1.18
N MET A 23 -6.65 31.02 -0.98
CA MET A 23 -6.26 31.57 0.31
C MET A 23 -7.28 32.63 0.74
N ALA A 24 -7.91 32.44 1.88
CA ALA A 24 -8.62 33.50 2.59
C ALA A 24 -7.97 33.68 3.98
N GLY A 25 -7.62 34.90 4.23
CA GLY A 25 -6.83 35.34 5.37
C GLY A 25 -7.52 35.24 6.73
N ALA A 26 -6.67 35.29 7.74
CA ALA A 26 -6.98 35.30 9.15
C ALA A 26 -7.87 36.46 9.57
N VAL A 27 -8.89 36.19 10.40
CA VAL A 27 -9.45 37.16 11.38
C VAL A 27 -9.82 36.42 12.67
N SER A 28 -9.38 37.02 13.76
CA SER A 28 -9.54 36.62 15.16
C SER A 28 -10.98 36.55 15.65
N GLY A 29 -11.22 35.57 16.52
CA GLY A 29 -12.03 35.66 17.74
C GLY A 29 -13.52 35.95 17.61
N LEU A 30 -14.33 34.93 17.97
CA LEU A 30 -15.48 35.11 18.87
C LEU A 30 -16.11 33.72 19.17
N LYS A 31 -16.20 33.38 20.44
CA LYS A 31 -17.01 32.27 20.95
C LYS A 31 -18.48 32.61 20.73
N VAL A 32 -19.21 31.76 20.02
CA VAL A 32 -20.67 31.71 20.12
C VAL A 32 -21.14 30.26 20.12
N ASN A 33 -21.68 29.81 21.22
CA ASN A 33 -22.51 28.62 21.33
C ASN A 33 -23.75 28.81 20.45
N HIS A 34 -23.90 27.98 19.45
CA HIS A 34 -25.22 27.68 18.88
C HIS A 34 -25.21 26.23 18.37
N LYS A 35 -25.96 25.38 19.08
CA LYS A 35 -26.55 24.18 18.48
C LYS A 35 -27.42 24.69 17.33
N LYS A 36 -27.00 24.44 16.12
CA LYS A 36 -27.87 24.42 14.96
C LYS A 36 -27.70 23.05 14.33
N ASP A 37 -28.82 22.33 14.30
CA ASP A 37 -28.99 21.18 13.45
C ASP A 37 -28.66 21.60 12.02
N ILE A 38 -27.49 21.22 11.54
CA ILE A 38 -27.12 21.34 10.14
C ILE A 38 -27.80 20.12 9.50
N GLN A 39 -28.99 20.34 8.95
CA GLN A 39 -29.51 19.44 7.91
C GLN A 39 -28.49 19.52 6.76
N TYR A 40 -27.70 18.46 6.62
CA TYR A 40 -27.06 18.18 5.34
C TYR A 40 -28.22 17.89 4.38
N GLU A 41 -28.48 18.80 3.44
CA GLU A 41 -29.15 18.43 2.21
C GLU A 41 -28.27 17.34 1.61
N GLU A 42 -28.75 16.10 1.65
CA GLU A 42 -28.28 15.06 0.76
C GLU A 42 -28.45 15.64 -0.65
N GLU A 43 -27.34 16.11 -1.24
CA GLU A 43 -27.25 16.22 -2.69
C GLU A 43 -27.46 14.78 -3.17
N THR A 44 -28.69 14.50 -3.53
CA THR A 44 -29.08 13.26 -4.20
C THR A 44 -28.23 13.22 -5.46
N SER A 45 -27.13 12.49 -5.44
CA SER A 45 -26.42 12.11 -6.65
C SER A 45 -27.45 11.32 -7.47
N MET A 46 -28.04 11.97 -8.46
CA MET A 46 -28.85 11.25 -9.43
C MET A 46 -27.93 10.24 -10.09
N ALA A 47 -28.13 8.97 -9.78
CA ALA A 47 -27.47 7.89 -10.48
C ALA A 47 -27.74 8.13 -11.97
N LEU A 48 -26.69 8.49 -12.70
CA LEU A 48 -26.76 8.65 -14.15
C LEU A 48 -27.16 7.29 -14.73
N ASP A 49 -28.20 7.26 -15.51
CA ASP A 49 -28.61 6.05 -16.22
C ASP A 49 -27.63 5.83 -17.38
N VAL A 50 -26.57 5.04 -17.11
CA VAL A 50 -25.51 4.75 -18.05
C VAL A 50 -25.68 3.32 -18.53
N GLU A 51 -25.88 3.13 -19.84
CA GLU A 51 -25.80 1.81 -20.44
C GLU A 51 -24.39 1.50 -20.88
N GLN A 52 -23.86 0.40 -20.37
CA GLN A 52 -22.57 -0.16 -20.81
C GLN A 52 -22.83 -1.22 -21.87
N SER A 53 -22.26 -1.03 -23.05
CA SER A 53 -22.28 -2.02 -24.12
C SER A 53 -20.86 -2.52 -24.42
N GLN A 54 -20.71 -3.82 -24.64
CA GLN A 54 -19.45 -4.41 -25.05
C GLN A 54 -19.41 -4.51 -26.56
N GLY A 55 -18.59 -3.67 -27.20
CA GLY A 55 -18.25 -3.78 -28.62
C GLY A 55 -17.18 -4.83 -28.87
N GLN A 56 -16.90 -5.12 -30.14
CA GLN A 56 -15.86 -6.11 -30.53
C GLN A 56 -14.44 -5.68 -30.16
N MET A 57 -14.19 -4.40 -29.92
CA MET A 57 -12.87 -3.83 -29.69
C MET A 57 -12.77 -2.92 -28.46
N GLY A 58 -13.83 -2.82 -27.64
CA GLY A 58 -13.83 -1.94 -26.47
C GLY A 58 -15.18 -1.87 -25.77
N TYR A 59 -15.22 -1.09 -24.70
CA TYR A 59 -16.44 -0.78 -23.96
C TYR A 59 -16.95 0.59 -24.38
N GLU A 60 -18.27 0.71 -24.59
CA GLU A 60 -18.96 1.94 -24.86
C GLU A 60 -19.88 2.28 -23.68
N PHE A 61 -19.77 3.50 -23.17
CA PHE A 61 -20.58 4.01 -22.09
C PHE A 61 -21.52 5.08 -22.64
N GLU A 62 -22.81 4.80 -22.75
CA GLU A 62 -23.82 5.74 -23.19
C GLU A 62 -24.47 6.41 -21.98
N ILE A 63 -24.24 7.71 -21.82
CA ILE A 63 -24.90 8.53 -20.80
C ILE A 63 -26.25 8.97 -21.32
N LYS A 64 -27.36 8.41 -20.81
CA LYS A 64 -28.70 8.71 -21.25
C LYS A 64 -29.22 10.08 -20.83
N VAL A 65 -28.63 10.64 -19.77
CA VAL A 65 -29.00 11.98 -19.28
C VAL A 65 -28.25 13.05 -20.08
N PRO A 66 -28.94 14.05 -20.66
CA PRO A 66 -28.26 15.11 -21.39
C PRO A 66 -27.27 15.88 -20.52
N TYR A 67 -26.01 15.97 -20.95
CA TYR A 67 -24.95 16.69 -20.28
C TYR A 67 -24.67 18.02 -21.00
N THR A 68 -24.58 19.12 -20.24
CA THR A 68 -24.21 20.41 -20.80
C THR A 68 -22.70 20.61 -20.65
N ILE A 69 -21.98 20.64 -21.76
CA ILE A 69 -20.52 20.90 -21.77
C ILE A 69 -20.32 22.35 -22.24
N PRO A 70 -19.93 23.26 -21.33
CA PRO A 70 -19.64 24.65 -21.72
C PRO A 70 -18.34 24.72 -22.54
N SER A 71 -18.33 25.61 -23.55
CA SER A 71 -17.16 25.84 -24.42
C SER A 71 -16.15 26.79 -23.74
N ASP A 72 -15.75 26.50 -22.49
CA ASP A 72 -14.85 27.35 -21.70
C ASP A 72 -13.46 26.76 -21.53
N ASN A 73 -13.13 25.73 -22.29
CA ASN A 73 -11.85 25.00 -22.26
C ASN A 73 -11.50 24.39 -20.88
N LYS A 74 -12.50 24.11 -20.05
CA LYS A 74 -12.32 23.40 -18.79
C LYS A 74 -12.71 21.94 -18.93
N PRO A 75 -11.97 21.01 -18.27
CA PRO A 75 -12.37 19.61 -18.25
C PRO A 75 -13.69 19.45 -17.49
N VAL A 76 -14.61 18.70 -18.07
CA VAL A 76 -15.88 18.30 -17.45
C VAL A 76 -15.76 16.85 -17.05
N VAL A 77 -16.14 16.55 -15.81
CA VAL A 77 -16.14 15.17 -15.29
C VAL A 77 -17.58 14.66 -15.35
N ALA A 78 -17.78 13.52 -15.99
CA ALA A 78 -19.05 12.80 -15.97
C ALA A 78 -18.87 11.55 -15.09
N GLU A 79 -19.76 11.34 -14.14
CA GLU A 79 -19.85 10.12 -13.36
C GLU A 79 -20.55 9.05 -14.18
N ILE A 80 -19.88 7.91 -14.41
CA ILE A 80 -20.41 6.82 -15.23
C ILE A 80 -20.95 5.64 -14.43
N GLY A 81 -20.64 5.57 -13.13
CA GLY A 81 -21.17 4.52 -12.26
C GLY A 81 -20.63 4.62 -10.84
N TYR A 82 -21.36 4.03 -9.91
CA TYR A 82 -21.01 3.84 -8.52
C TYR A 82 -21.10 2.35 -8.18
N TYR A 83 -20.09 1.81 -7.54
CA TYR A 83 -20.01 0.40 -7.21
C TYR A 83 -19.52 0.19 -5.79
N GLU A 84 -20.20 -0.65 -5.04
CA GLU A 84 -19.79 -1.13 -3.73
C GLU A 84 -19.05 -2.45 -3.90
N LEU A 85 -17.81 -2.52 -3.43
CA LEU A 85 -16.97 -3.70 -3.57
C LEU A 85 -16.43 -4.15 -2.21
N PRO A 86 -16.34 -5.48 -2.00
CA PRO A 86 -15.73 -6.00 -0.78
C PRO A 86 -14.25 -5.62 -0.72
N ALA A 87 -13.83 -5.11 0.42
CA ALA A 87 -12.45 -4.75 0.67
C ALA A 87 -11.93 -5.37 1.97
N SER A 88 -10.71 -5.86 1.95
CA SER A 88 -9.98 -6.28 3.13
C SER A 88 -8.78 -5.37 3.38
N TYR A 89 -8.38 -5.24 4.64
CA TYR A 89 -7.33 -4.32 5.04
C TYR A 89 -6.16 -5.07 5.66
N THR A 90 -4.95 -4.75 5.22
CA THR A 90 -3.72 -5.30 5.76
C THR A 90 -2.64 -4.24 5.83
N TYR A 91 -1.71 -4.41 6.75
CA TYR A 91 -0.54 -3.55 6.80
C TYR A 91 0.61 -4.17 6.03
N GLN A 92 1.38 -3.33 5.33
CA GLN A 92 2.59 -3.75 4.64
C GLN A 92 3.75 -2.81 4.95
N SER A 93 4.95 -3.35 5.04
CA SER A 93 6.17 -2.56 5.20
C SER A 93 7.38 -3.26 4.58
N THR A 94 8.29 -2.45 4.04
CA THR A 94 9.60 -2.89 3.56
C THR A 94 10.67 -2.03 4.23
N PRO A 95 11.06 -2.32 5.47
CA PRO A 95 11.91 -1.44 6.29
C PRO A 95 13.32 -1.22 5.74
N LYS A 96 13.73 -2.00 4.76
CA LYS A 96 14.95 -1.75 3.96
C LYS A 96 14.82 -0.48 3.11
N ILE A 97 13.61 -0.12 2.68
CA ILE A 97 13.30 1.04 1.82
C ILE A 97 12.66 2.15 2.65
N ASP A 98 11.59 1.84 3.37
CA ASP A 98 10.84 2.76 4.22
C ASP A 98 10.39 2.03 5.49
N LYS A 99 10.65 2.63 6.65
CA LYS A 99 10.34 2.02 7.97
C LYS A 99 8.87 2.16 8.37
N ASP A 100 8.11 2.96 7.64
CA ASP A 100 6.70 3.14 7.93
C ASP A 100 5.88 1.91 7.51
N ALA A 101 4.83 1.62 8.25
CA ALA A 101 3.80 0.67 7.84
C ALA A 101 2.73 1.39 7.01
N PHE A 102 2.34 0.80 5.90
CA PHE A 102 1.30 1.32 5.01
C PHE A 102 0.04 0.48 5.17
N LEU A 103 -1.09 1.13 5.39
CA LEU A 103 -2.40 0.46 5.31
C LEU A 103 -2.75 0.25 3.85
N ILE A 104 -3.05 -0.98 3.48
CA ILE A 104 -3.40 -1.38 2.12
C ILE A 104 -4.83 -1.91 2.12
N ALA A 105 -5.68 -1.32 1.29
CA ALA A 105 -6.99 -1.88 0.96
C ALA A 105 -6.82 -2.83 -0.22
N GLN A 106 -7.35 -4.04 -0.08
CA GLN A 106 -7.39 -5.07 -1.10
C GLN A 106 -8.84 -5.26 -1.52
N VAL A 107 -9.17 -4.85 -2.74
CA VAL A 107 -10.52 -4.89 -3.32
C VAL A 107 -10.64 -6.09 -4.23
N THR A 108 -11.69 -6.89 -4.02
CA THR A 108 -12.01 -8.07 -4.83
C THR A 108 -13.30 -7.86 -5.62
N ASP A 109 -13.67 -8.83 -6.47
CA ASP A 109 -14.88 -8.82 -7.30
C ASP A 109 -15.00 -7.65 -8.32
N TRP A 110 -13.91 -6.93 -8.56
CA TRP A 110 -13.85 -5.81 -9.50
C TRP A 110 -13.90 -6.23 -10.97
N GLU A 111 -13.54 -7.46 -11.29
CA GLU A 111 -13.43 -7.99 -12.66
C GLU A 111 -14.75 -7.88 -13.45
N LYS A 112 -15.87 -7.99 -12.74
CA LYS A 112 -17.22 -7.91 -13.35
C LYS A 112 -17.62 -6.50 -13.76
N LEU A 113 -16.85 -5.50 -13.35
CA LEU A 113 -17.23 -4.10 -13.51
C LEU A 113 -16.63 -3.45 -14.76
N ASN A 114 -15.81 -4.20 -15.53
CA ASN A 114 -15.14 -3.70 -16.72
C ASN A 114 -14.44 -2.34 -16.49
N LEU A 115 -13.76 -2.22 -15.37
CA LEU A 115 -13.06 -1.00 -15.00
C LEU A 115 -11.98 -0.68 -16.03
N LEU A 116 -11.81 0.60 -16.31
CA LEU A 116 -10.76 1.09 -17.20
C LEU A 116 -9.48 1.38 -16.40
N GLU A 117 -8.34 1.11 -17.03
CA GLU A 117 -7.04 1.50 -16.49
C GLU A 117 -6.91 3.03 -16.46
N GLY A 118 -6.41 3.57 -15.34
CA GLY A 118 -6.24 5.00 -15.23
C GLY A 118 -5.84 5.48 -13.84
N GLU A 119 -5.79 6.81 -13.68
CA GLU A 119 -5.51 7.46 -12.41
C GLU A 119 -6.77 7.44 -11.53
N ALA A 120 -6.64 6.94 -10.30
CA ALA A 120 -7.69 6.89 -9.29
C ALA A 120 -7.37 7.84 -8.13
N ASN A 121 -8.34 8.65 -7.71
CA ASN A 121 -8.25 9.39 -6.46
C ASN A 121 -8.69 8.49 -5.31
N VAL A 122 -7.83 8.35 -4.30
CA VAL A 122 -8.10 7.49 -3.15
C VAL A 122 -8.54 8.34 -1.97
N TYR A 123 -9.68 7.98 -1.41
CA TYR A 123 -10.22 8.58 -0.18
C TYR A 123 -10.36 7.50 0.88
N PHE A 124 -10.08 7.84 2.13
CA PHE A 124 -10.28 6.99 3.28
C PHE A 124 -10.80 7.82 4.44
N GLU A 125 -11.85 7.37 5.11
CA GLU A 125 -12.53 8.09 6.19
C GLU A 125 -12.81 9.58 5.81
N ASN A 126 -13.40 9.79 4.65
CA ASN A 126 -13.71 11.12 4.07
C ASN A 126 -12.49 12.04 3.85
N THR A 127 -11.28 11.49 3.91
CA THR A 127 -10.04 12.25 3.70
C THR A 127 -9.37 11.81 2.40
N PHE A 128 -9.01 12.78 1.56
CA PHE A 128 -8.21 12.51 0.37
C PHE A 128 -6.79 12.07 0.78
N ILE A 129 -6.43 10.84 0.42
CA ILE A 129 -5.12 10.25 0.75
C ILE A 129 -4.10 10.53 -0.35
N GLY A 130 -4.52 10.48 -1.59
CA GLY A 130 -3.64 10.68 -2.73
C GLY A 130 -4.20 10.09 -4.02
N LYS A 131 -3.33 10.02 -5.01
CA LYS A 131 -3.61 9.41 -6.30
C LYS A 131 -2.90 8.06 -6.42
N SER A 132 -3.57 7.10 -7.04
CA SER A 132 -3.03 5.79 -7.37
C SER A 132 -3.27 5.51 -8.85
N ILE A 133 -2.47 4.63 -9.43
CA ILE A 133 -2.75 4.11 -10.77
C ILE A 133 -3.52 2.81 -10.60
N MET A 134 -4.72 2.77 -11.11
CA MET A 134 -5.51 1.56 -11.19
C MET A 134 -5.09 0.78 -12.42
N ASN A 135 -4.43 -0.35 -12.21
CA ASN A 135 -3.99 -1.24 -13.29
C ASN A 135 -4.85 -2.50 -13.27
N VAL A 136 -5.75 -2.59 -14.23
CA VAL A 136 -6.69 -3.71 -14.41
C VAL A 136 -6.14 -4.80 -15.32
N THR A 137 -4.96 -4.60 -15.90
CA THR A 137 -4.33 -5.56 -16.83
C THR A 137 -3.55 -6.66 -16.11
N GLN A 138 -3.25 -6.46 -14.82
CA GLN A 138 -2.59 -7.50 -14.02
C GLN A 138 -3.58 -8.64 -13.75
N GLN A 139 -3.13 -9.87 -14.01
CA GLN A 139 -3.89 -11.12 -13.76
C GLN A 139 -4.08 -11.42 -12.25
N ASN A 140 -4.27 -10.39 -11.44
CA ASN A 140 -4.52 -10.54 -10.02
C ASN A 140 -5.98 -10.25 -9.74
N ASP A 141 -6.68 -11.17 -9.12
CA ASP A 141 -8.09 -11.05 -8.71
C ASP A 141 -8.32 -9.93 -7.67
N THR A 142 -7.27 -9.19 -7.31
CA THR A 142 -7.30 -8.20 -6.23
C THR A 142 -6.63 -6.89 -6.66
N LEU A 143 -7.36 -5.78 -6.56
CA LEU A 143 -6.81 -4.44 -6.67
C LEU A 143 -6.33 -3.97 -5.30
N SER A 144 -5.11 -3.41 -5.24
CA SER A 144 -4.50 -2.95 -4.00
C SER A 144 -4.29 -1.44 -4.02
N PHE A 145 -4.83 -0.75 -3.00
CA PHE A 145 -4.70 0.69 -2.84
C PHE A 145 -4.02 1.01 -1.52
N SER A 146 -3.01 1.89 -1.55
CA SER A 146 -2.39 2.39 -0.33
C SER A 146 -3.25 3.50 0.28
N LEU A 147 -3.66 3.29 1.53
CA LEU A 147 -4.45 4.26 2.30
C LEU A 147 -3.58 5.15 3.21
N GLY A 148 -2.26 5.13 2.96
CA GLY A 148 -1.31 5.96 3.68
C GLY A 148 -0.56 5.23 4.79
N ARG A 149 0.18 6.00 5.58
CA ARG A 149 1.11 5.52 6.60
C ARG A 149 0.47 5.49 7.98
N ASP A 150 0.65 4.41 8.71
CA ASP A 150 0.25 4.34 10.12
C ASP A 150 1.49 4.27 11.03
N LYS A 151 1.81 5.39 11.68
CA LYS A 151 2.95 5.51 12.60
C LYS A 151 2.73 4.82 13.95
N ARG A 152 1.54 4.30 14.24
CA ARG A 152 1.26 3.50 15.42
C ARG A 152 1.79 2.08 15.30
N ILE A 153 2.22 1.66 14.09
CA ILE A 153 3.00 0.45 13.88
C ILE A 153 4.46 0.88 13.75
N MET A 154 5.24 0.64 14.81
CA MET A 154 6.63 1.07 14.88
C MET A 154 7.53 -0.04 14.36
N ILE A 155 8.34 0.25 13.35
CA ILE A 155 9.24 -0.72 12.73
C ILE A 155 10.67 -0.18 12.77
N GLN A 156 11.60 -1.02 13.20
CA GLN A 156 13.03 -0.72 13.18
C GLN A 156 13.79 -1.85 12.49
N ARG A 157 14.76 -1.50 11.66
CA ARG A 157 15.72 -2.41 11.04
C ARG A 157 17.11 -1.99 11.47
N THR A 158 17.77 -2.81 12.25
CA THR A 158 19.08 -2.51 12.85
C THR A 158 20.10 -3.59 12.48
N LYS A 159 21.28 -3.16 12.04
CA LYS A 159 22.38 -4.08 11.74
C LYS A 159 23.02 -4.58 13.03
N GLU A 160 23.18 -5.89 13.17
CA GLU A 160 23.86 -6.51 14.30
C GLU A 160 25.37 -6.63 13.99
N ASN A 161 26.15 -5.66 14.47
CA ASN A 161 27.58 -5.59 14.15
C ASN A 161 28.39 -6.74 14.77
N GLU A 162 27.95 -7.29 15.88
CA GLU A 162 28.61 -8.41 16.57
C GLU A 162 28.61 -9.70 15.73
N TYR A 163 27.56 -9.90 14.90
CA TYR A 163 27.47 -11.02 13.97
C TYR A 163 28.09 -10.72 12.60
N THR A 164 28.31 -9.44 12.29
CA THR A 164 28.91 -9.03 11.03
C THR A 164 30.41 -9.30 11.07
N SER A 165 30.84 -10.36 10.43
CA SER A 165 32.22 -10.80 10.42
C SER A 165 32.70 -11.16 9.03
N ARG A 166 34.01 -11.04 8.80
CA ARG A 166 34.66 -11.44 7.56
C ARG A 166 35.68 -12.53 7.84
N LYS A 167 35.49 -13.69 7.22
CA LYS A 167 36.42 -14.83 7.34
C LYS A 167 37.04 -15.13 5.98
N PHE A 168 38.33 -15.49 6.02
CA PHE A 168 39.12 -15.84 4.83
C PHE A 168 39.40 -17.34 4.82
N MET A 169 39.05 -18.02 3.74
CA MET A 169 39.32 -19.45 3.58
C MET A 169 39.78 -19.75 2.15
N GLY A 170 41.02 -20.19 1.98
CA GLY A 170 41.62 -20.47 0.68
C GLY A 170 41.59 -19.24 -0.24
N SER A 171 41.07 -19.37 -1.46
CA SER A 171 40.90 -18.29 -2.46
C SER A 171 39.66 -17.44 -2.27
N ASN A 172 38.78 -17.82 -1.32
CA ASN A 172 37.52 -17.15 -1.06
C ASN A 172 37.51 -16.42 0.27
N GLN A 173 36.60 -15.46 0.37
CA GLN A 173 36.21 -14.83 1.64
C GLN A 173 34.71 -14.97 1.84
N THR A 174 34.32 -15.08 3.09
CA THR A 174 32.90 -15.15 3.49
C THR A 174 32.61 -14.01 4.43
N GLN A 175 31.56 -13.26 4.13
CA GLN A 175 31.04 -12.20 4.98
C GLN A 175 29.70 -12.64 5.55
N SER A 176 29.58 -12.67 6.87
CA SER A 176 28.34 -12.89 7.59
C SER A 176 27.69 -11.54 7.89
N ILE A 177 26.40 -11.44 7.69
CA ILE A 177 25.62 -10.22 7.89
C ILE A 177 24.37 -10.58 8.67
N ALA A 178 24.06 -9.75 9.66
CA ALA A 178 22.87 -9.93 10.48
C ALA A 178 22.11 -8.61 10.64
N TRP A 179 20.81 -8.72 10.55
CA TRP A 179 19.85 -7.65 10.78
C TRP A 179 18.82 -8.10 11.81
N LYS A 180 18.45 -7.18 12.68
CA LYS A 180 17.32 -7.31 13.59
C LYS A 180 16.20 -6.40 13.12
N LEU A 181 15.01 -6.96 12.92
CA LEU A 181 13.79 -6.22 12.64
C LEU A 181 12.92 -6.28 13.90
N SER A 182 12.63 -5.12 14.48
CA SER A 182 11.76 -5.00 15.65
C SER A 182 10.46 -4.34 15.22
N VAL A 183 9.33 -4.99 15.45
CA VAL A 183 8.00 -4.49 15.11
C VAL A 183 7.16 -4.39 16.36
N ARG A 184 6.52 -3.25 16.60
CA ARG A 184 5.64 -3.02 17.75
C ARG A 184 4.31 -2.42 17.31
N ASN A 185 3.21 -3.02 17.76
CA ASN A 185 1.87 -2.49 17.61
C ASN A 185 1.54 -1.58 18.80
N THR A 186 1.31 -0.28 18.55
CA THR A 186 0.84 0.66 19.57
C THR A 186 -0.64 1.05 19.40
N ARG A 187 -1.34 0.38 18.47
CA ARG A 187 -2.78 0.51 18.29
C ARG A 187 -3.53 -0.21 19.41
N PRO A 188 -4.78 0.19 19.71
CA PRO A 188 -5.64 -0.52 20.67
C PRO A 188 -6.20 -1.83 20.08
N GLU A 189 -6.06 -2.07 18.77
CA GLU A 189 -6.58 -3.25 18.06
C GLU A 189 -5.45 -4.16 17.58
N PRO A 190 -5.71 -5.47 17.41
CA PRO A 190 -4.78 -6.36 16.73
C PRO A 190 -4.53 -5.92 15.29
N VAL A 191 -3.31 -6.11 14.80
CA VAL A 191 -2.95 -5.80 13.41
C VAL A 191 -2.33 -7.00 12.73
N THR A 192 -2.68 -7.20 11.45
CA THR A 192 -2.00 -8.14 10.56
C THR A 192 -1.05 -7.35 9.68
N LEU A 193 0.24 -7.65 9.77
CA LEU A 193 1.31 -6.99 9.04
C LEU A 193 2.04 -7.98 8.15
N THR A 194 2.17 -7.64 6.87
CA THR A 194 3.10 -8.29 5.94
C THR A 194 4.39 -7.48 5.87
N LEU A 195 5.48 -8.07 6.35
CA LEU A 195 6.79 -7.45 6.37
C LEU A 195 7.67 -8.06 5.28
N TYR A 196 8.35 -7.23 4.52
CA TYR A 196 9.27 -7.64 3.46
C TYR A 196 10.69 -7.21 3.76
N ASP A 197 11.65 -8.08 3.49
CA ASP A 197 13.07 -7.74 3.38
C ASP A 197 13.69 -8.52 2.23
N GLN A 198 14.96 -8.29 1.93
CA GLN A 198 15.59 -8.89 0.78
C GLN A 198 17.03 -9.31 1.05
N LEU A 199 17.35 -10.54 0.71
CA LEU A 199 18.71 -11.02 0.54
C LEU A 199 19.29 -10.56 -0.80
N PRO A 200 20.59 -10.29 -0.87
CA PRO A 200 21.22 -10.04 -2.17
C PRO A 200 21.13 -11.28 -3.05
N VAL A 201 20.88 -11.08 -4.34
CA VAL A 201 20.87 -12.15 -5.34
C VAL A 201 22.06 -11.95 -6.30
N SER A 202 22.82 -12.99 -6.59
CA SER A 202 23.94 -12.95 -7.50
C SER A 202 23.69 -13.81 -8.74
N ARG A 203 23.94 -13.25 -9.93
CA ARG A 203 24.00 -13.99 -11.19
C ARG A 203 25.39 -14.56 -11.48
N ASN A 204 26.37 -14.29 -10.62
CA ASN A 204 27.74 -14.76 -10.77
C ASN A 204 27.96 -16.05 -9.97
N ASN A 205 28.29 -17.14 -10.64
CA ASN A 205 28.51 -18.46 -10.04
C ASN A 205 29.63 -18.50 -8.97
N ASN A 206 30.53 -17.51 -8.96
CA ASN A 206 31.57 -17.39 -7.96
C ASN A 206 31.11 -16.66 -6.67
N ILE A 207 29.87 -16.18 -6.63
CA ILE A 207 29.29 -15.50 -5.49
C ILE A 207 28.09 -16.32 -5.02
N THR A 208 28.17 -16.80 -3.79
CA THR A 208 27.09 -17.59 -3.19
C THR A 208 26.51 -16.82 -2.01
N VAL A 209 25.19 -16.67 -2.00
CA VAL A 209 24.44 -16.13 -0.85
C VAL A 209 23.69 -17.28 -0.20
N THR A 210 23.80 -17.39 1.11
CA THR A 210 23.13 -18.45 1.89
C THR A 210 22.39 -17.82 3.05
N ALA A 211 21.09 -18.00 3.13
CA ALA A 211 20.29 -17.64 4.29
C ALA A 211 20.67 -18.57 5.46
N GLU A 212 20.89 -18.00 6.64
CA GLU A 212 21.19 -18.76 7.88
C GLU A 212 20.01 -18.74 8.85
N GLU A 213 19.37 -17.58 8.99
CA GLU A 213 18.22 -17.39 9.87
C GLU A 213 17.28 -16.34 9.26
N ILE A 214 16.02 -16.68 9.17
CA ILE A 214 14.99 -15.82 8.63
C ILE A 214 13.73 -15.78 9.52
N SER A 215 13.84 -16.16 10.79
CA SER A 215 12.77 -16.13 11.81
C SER A 215 11.40 -16.59 11.29
N GLY A 216 11.38 -17.73 10.55
CA GLY A 216 10.15 -18.31 10.00
C GLY A 216 9.55 -17.59 8.81
N GLY A 217 10.25 -16.63 8.22
CA GLY A 217 9.82 -15.98 6.97
C GLY A 217 9.85 -16.94 5.77
N SER A 218 9.04 -16.68 4.77
CA SER A 218 9.07 -17.37 3.47
C SER A 218 10.07 -16.69 2.55
N LEU A 219 10.99 -17.44 1.95
CA LEU A 219 12.01 -16.95 1.03
C LEU A 219 11.67 -17.30 -0.42
N ASP A 220 11.52 -16.28 -1.27
CA ASP A 220 11.57 -16.43 -2.73
C ASP A 220 13.04 -16.39 -3.17
N GLU A 221 13.63 -17.55 -3.41
CA GLU A 221 15.06 -17.66 -3.77
C GLU A 221 15.41 -16.94 -5.08
N ALA A 222 14.48 -16.87 -6.03
CA ALA A 222 14.72 -16.24 -7.32
C ALA A 222 14.88 -14.71 -7.21
N LYS A 223 14.11 -14.09 -6.33
CA LYS A 223 14.12 -12.65 -6.07
C LYS A 223 14.90 -12.27 -4.83
N GLY A 224 15.20 -13.23 -3.95
CA GLY A 224 15.80 -13.01 -2.64
C GLY A 224 14.83 -12.34 -1.65
N ILE A 225 13.54 -12.26 -1.95
CA ILE A 225 12.54 -11.61 -1.11
C ILE A 225 12.15 -12.53 0.03
N ILE A 226 12.19 -12.00 1.26
CA ILE A 226 11.69 -12.67 2.45
C ILE A 226 10.39 -11.98 2.86
N THR A 227 9.37 -12.80 3.14
CA THR A 227 8.05 -12.34 3.55
C THR A 227 7.70 -12.94 4.92
N TRP A 228 7.37 -12.09 5.88
CA TRP A 228 6.78 -12.47 7.16
C TRP A 228 5.34 -11.98 7.22
N GLN A 229 4.42 -12.88 7.55
CA GLN A 229 3.04 -12.53 7.91
C GLN A 229 2.91 -12.66 9.42
N ILE A 230 2.69 -11.56 10.09
CA ILE A 230 2.63 -11.51 11.55
C ILE A 230 1.36 -10.81 12.02
N THR A 231 0.73 -11.39 13.04
CA THR A 231 -0.35 -10.75 13.78
C THR A 231 0.21 -10.30 15.11
N LEU A 232 -0.02 -9.03 15.45
CA LEU A 232 0.45 -8.40 16.68
C LEU A 232 -0.75 -7.94 17.50
N GLN A 233 -0.80 -8.34 18.76
CA GLN A 233 -1.80 -7.86 19.70
C GLN A 233 -1.49 -6.40 20.11
N PRO A 234 -2.46 -5.67 20.70
CA PRO A 234 -2.23 -4.33 21.24
C PRO A 234 -1.03 -4.31 22.21
N GLY A 235 -0.08 -3.42 21.97
CA GLY A 235 1.14 -3.28 22.76
C GLY A 235 2.23 -4.34 22.50
N GLU A 236 1.94 -5.38 21.72
CA GLU A 236 2.91 -6.45 21.42
C GLU A 236 4.08 -5.93 20.61
N GLN A 237 5.27 -6.42 20.97
CA GLN A 237 6.48 -6.26 20.18
C GLN A 237 6.99 -7.63 19.76
N ARG A 238 7.46 -7.72 18.50
CA ARG A 238 8.08 -8.92 17.95
C ARG A 238 9.41 -8.57 17.29
N ASP A 239 10.43 -9.37 17.59
CA ASP A 239 11.74 -9.25 17.01
C ASP A 239 11.98 -10.40 16.03
N LEU A 240 12.46 -10.07 14.83
CA LEU A 240 12.80 -11.02 13.79
C LEU A 240 14.28 -10.88 13.46
N ALA A 241 14.97 -12.00 13.29
CA ALA A 241 16.35 -12.04 12.85
C ALA A 241 16.44 -12.38 11.36
N LEU A 242 17.29 -11.65 10.67
CA LEU A 242 17.68 -11.92 9.29
C LEU A 242 19.17 -12.07 9.22
N ARG A 243 19.66 -13.30 9.05
CA ARG A 243 21.09 -13.62 8.98
C ARG A 243 21.42 -14.36 7.71
N TYR A 244 22.48 -13.92 7.05
CA TYR A 244 22.93 -14.55 5.82
C TYR A 244 24.44 -14.43 5.65
N LYS A 245 25.00 -15.30 4.81
CA LYS A 245 26.40 -15.29 4.42
C LYS A 245 26.56 -15.06 2.93
N VAL A 246 27.56 -14.27 2.59
CA VAL A 246 27.98 -14.06 1.19
C VAL A 246 29.41 -14.57 1.05
N LYS A 247 29.61 -15.59 0.21
CA LYS A 247 30.91 -16.15 -0.13
C LYS A 247 31.31 -15.66 -1.52
N TYR A 248 32.51 -15.12 -1.64
CA TYR A 248 33.03 -14.56 -2.90
C TYR A 248 34.56 -14.61 -2.97
N PRO A 249 35.20 -14.51 -4.16
CA PRO A 249 36.64 -14.55 -4.33
C PRO A 249 37.33 -13.39 -3.62
N LYS A 250 38.52 -13.66 -3.06
CA LYS A 250 39.40 -12.62 -2.51
C LYS A 250 39.78 -11.62 -3.62
N GLY A 251 39.96 -10.35 -3.25
CA GLY A 251 40.33 -9.29 -4.16
C GLY A 251 39.15 -8.62 -4.86
N ARG A 252 37.91 -9.06 -4.63
CA ARG A 252 36.70 -8.31 -5.01
C ARG A 252 36.16 -7.54 -3.80
N ASN A 253 35.90 -6.26 -3.99
CA ASN A 253 35.18 -5.46 -3.02
C ASN A 253 33.68 -5.49 -3.39
N LEU A 254 32.88 -6.14 -2.55
CA LEU A 254 31.42 -6.11 -2.65
C LEU A 254 30.89 -5.17 -1.58
N ILE A 255 30.01 -4.27 -1.99
CA ILE A 255 29.16 -3.53 -1.07
C ILE A 255 27.93 -4.41 -0.85
N ILE A 256 27.80 -4.93 0.36
CA ILE A 256 26.73 -5.83 0.77
C ILE A 256 25.96 -5.12 1.88
N GLU A 257 24.71 -4.84 1.61
CA GLU A 257 23.78 -4.20 2.55
C GLU A 257 22.79 -5.20 3.14
#